data_e8174c83b63a25cc00d358dc61af2686
#
_entry.id   e8174c83b63a25cc00d358dc61af2686
#
_cell.length_a   1.000
_cell.length_b   1.000
_cell.length_c   1.000
_cell.angle_alpha   90.00
_cell.angle_beta   90.00
_cell.angle_gamma   90.00
#
_symmetry.space_group_name_H-M   'P 1'
#
loop_
_entity.id
_entity.type
_entity.pdbx_description
1 polymer ?
#
loop_
_entity_poly.entity_id
_entity_poly.type
_entity_poly.pdbx_seq_one_letter_code
_entity_poly.pdbx_strand_id
1 'polypeptide(L)'
;MERRRHRIAVRAALALGLVVALTGSPGVTSAALAQPLTTQQSDTVKAYDDALGRFKSILAERRNQINSREPLPDKPGQALYLARVDMISTYKDLTDALPSRIGRPNKFGLPPAYFDADAEPLVDEYSKLFGIMEAPPAGAQDSATPFKDVVELAAAIARAKGLDAAGADAAGRISLGLFFAETNGKQNVGNARSNTYKGSLQTGPSEDRLGRKRWAAIRPAIAAFDPQLIARDDKEEARAGDHDHRYNHWTAVRDGLMNAHAELFPQIPSIVKTLKDPIDQMKLFELIQIVPTPTRSALNSGHLLEYRISDPRIMRYLRNNSIFAFGKADRARTSATFREIMDSMWLFNKKFERALAEYDALKGK
;
A
#
# COMPACT_ATOMS: atom_id res chain seq x y z
N MET A 1 -27.18 -9.33 -45.64
CA MET A 1 -26.20 -9.95 -44.76
C MET A 1 -26.36 -9.39 -43.36
N GLU A 2 -26.95 -10.19 -42.49
CA GLU A 2 -27.50 -9.81 -41.19
C GLU A 2 -26.42 -9.61 -40.12
N ARG A 3 -26.49 -8.47 -39.42
CA ARG A 3 -25.71 -8.21 -38.21
C ARG A 3 -26.47 -8.83 -37.03
N ARG A 4 -25.98 -9.90 -36.46
CA ARG A 4 -26.48 -10.43 -35.17
C ARG A 4 -26.01 -9.52 -34.03
N ARG A 5 -26.97 -8.85 -33.43
CA ARG A 5 -26.82 -8.14 -32.16
C ARG A 5 -26.99 -9.16 -31.04
N HIS A 6 -25.93 -9.48 -30.31
CA HIS A 6 -26.07 -10.21 -29.04
C HIS A 6 -26.40 -9.20 -27.92
N ARG A 7 -27.62 -9.25 -27.47
CA ARG A 7 -28.06 -8.64 -26.22
C ARG A 7 -27.70 -9.58 -25.09
N ILE A 8 -26.80 -9.18 -24.21
CA ILE A 8 -26.57 -9.85 -22.92
C ILE A 8 -27.63 -9.30 -21.97
N ALA A 9 -28.60 -10.13 -21.66
CA ALA A 9 -29.61 -9.86 -20.66
C ALA A 9 -29.03 -10.18 -19.27
N VAL A 10 -28.90 -9.15 -18.43
CA VAL A 10 -28.64 -9.33 -16.99
C VAL A 10 -29.91 -9.91 -16.37
N ARG A 11 -29.87 -11.15 -15.96
CA ARG A 11 -30.94 -11.81 -15.19
C ARG A 11 -30.68 -11.57 -13.70
N ALA A 12 -31.50 -10.72 -13.11
CA ALA A 12 -31.70 -10.68 -11.68
C ALA A 12 -32.38 -11.99 -11.25
N ALA A 13 -31.68 -12.83 -10.48
CA ALA A 13 -32.25 -14.04 -9.92
C ALA A 13 -32.96 -13.70 -8.62
N LEU A 14 -34.27 -13.52 -8.66
CA LEU A 14 -35.15 -13.62 -7.51
C LEU A 14 -35.31 -15.11 -7.18
N ALA A 15 -34.74 -15.54 -6.05
CA ALA A 15 -34.96 -16.87 -5.54
C ALA A 15 -36.36 -16.95 -4.89
N LEU A 16 -37.33 -17.46 -5.61
CA LEU A 16 -38.61 -17.87 -5.08
C LEU A 16 -38.45 -19.28 -4.48
N GLY A 17 -38.79 -19.43 -3.20
CA GLY A 17 -38.73 -20.70 -2.49
C GLY A 17 -39.73 -21.71 -3.03
N LEU A 18 -39.25 -22.92 -3.34
CA LEU A 18 -40.09 -24.09 -3.61
C LEU A 18 -40.07 -24.97 -2.35
N VAL A 19 -41.21 -25.08 -1.69
CA VAL A 19 -41.45 -26.05 -0.61
C VAL A 19 -41.77 -27.40 -1.21
N VAL A 20 -40.89 -28.40 -1.05
CA VAL A 20 -41.19 -29.80 -1.29
C VAL A 20 -41.17 -30.50 0.08
N ALA A 21 -42.34 -30.93 0.50
CA ALA A 21 -42.52 -31.81 1.66
C ALA A 21 -42.19 -33.26 1.26
N LEU A 22 -41.14 -33.84 1.86
CA LEU A 22 -40.92 -35.29 1.87
C LEU A 22 -40.65 -35.75 3.31
N THR A 23 -41.51 -36.60 3.76
CA THR A 23 -41.55 -37.27 5.07
C THR A 23 -40.41 -38.27 5.22
N GLY A 24 -39.70 -38.23 6.35
CA GLY A 24 -38.96 -39.39 6.83
C GLY A 24 -37.59 -39.13 7.40
N SER A 25 -37.50 -39.15 8.75
CA SER A 25 -36.34 -39.29 9.64
C SER A 25 -35.69 -38.01 10.21
N PRO A 26 -35.47 -37.99 11.56
CA PRO A 26 -34.99 -36.78 12.25
C PRO A 26 -33.48 -36.65 12.20
N GLY A 27 -33.01 -36.05 11.13
CA GLY A 27 -31.66 -35.52 11.09
C GLY A 27 -31.76 -33.99 11.17
N VAL A 28 -31.30 -33.42 12.29
CA VAL A 28 -31.32 -31.98 12.53
C VAL A 28 -30.38 -31.29 11.56
N THR A 29 -30.88 -30.94 10.41
CA THR A 29 -30.25 -29.90 9.55
C THR A 29 -31.03 -28.62 9.82
N SER A 30 -30.54 -27.81 10.77
CA SER A 30 -30.96 -26.42 10.89
C SER A 30 -30.52 -25.69 9.59
N ALA A 31 -31.42 -25.67 8.62
CA ALA A 31 -31.37 -24.65 7.57
C ALA A 31 -31.62 -23.33 8.32
N ALA A 32 -30.55 -22.61 8.62
CA ALA A 32 -30.66 -21.23 9.10
C ALA A 32 -31.35 -20.45 7.98
N LEU A 33 -32.63 -20.17 8.15
CA LEU A 33 -33.39 -19.26 7.31
C LEU A 33 -32.59 -17.97 7.25
N ALA A 34 -32.13 -17.58 6.08
CA ALA A 34 -31.45 -16.32 5.88
C ALA A 34 -32.39 -15.20 6.32
N GLN A 35 -32.09 -14.58 7.44
CA GLN A 35 -32.86 -13.43 7.91
C GLN A 35 -32.78 -12.33 6.82
N PRO A 36 -33.92 -11.68 6.50
CA PRO A 36 -33.90 -10.56 5.58
C PRO A 36 -32.94 -9.47 6.11
N LEU A 37 -32.22 -8.85 5.20
CA LEU A 37 -31.34 -7.75 5.55
C LEU A 37 -32.15 -6.60 6.17
N THR A 38 -31.61 -5.96 7.18
CA THR A 38 -32.15 -4.70 7.67
C THR A 38 -32.03 -3.61 6.59
N THR A 39 -32.80 -2.55 6.71
CA THR A 39 -32.69 -1.39 5.79
C THR A 39 -31.27 -0.87 5.72
N GLN A 40 -30.61 -0.70 6.86
CA GLN A 40 -29.22 -0.26 6.92
C GLN A 40 -28.26 -1.21 6.19
N GLN A 41 -28.43 -2.51 6.35
CA GLN A 41 -27.61 -3.51 5.65
C GLN A 41 -27.85 -3.46 4.14
N SER A 42 -29.10 -3.35 3.72
CA SER A 42 -29.46 -3.22 2.29
C SER A 42 -28.88 -1.96 1.67
N ASP A 43 -28.91 -0.82 2.37
CA ASP A 43 -28.34 0.44 1.93
C ASP A 43 -26.82 0.33 1.78
N THR A 44 -26.16 -0.40 2.68
CA THR A 44 -24.71 -0.61 2.62
C THR A 44 -24.33 -1.51 1.44
N VAL A 45 -25.07 -2.59 1.18
CA VAL A 45 -24.91 -3.43 -0.02
C VAL A 45 -25.04 -2.57 -1.27
N LYS A 46 -26.15 -1.82 -1.39
CA LYS A 46 -26.36 -0.94 -2.53
C LYS A 46 -25.24 0.08 -2.72
N ALA A 47 -24.78 0.71 -1.65
CA ALA A 47 -23.69 1.70 -1.72
C ALA A 47 -22.38 1.08 -2.24
N TYR A 48 -22.09 -0.17 -1.85
CA TYR A 48 -20.93 -0.91 -2.36
C TYR A 48 -21.09 -1.26 -3.84
N ASP A 49 -22.24 -1.81 -4.24
CA ASP A 49 -22.52 -2.17 -5.63
C ASP A 49 -22.43 -0.95 -6.56
N ASP A 50 -22.98 0.18 -6.14
CA ASP A 50 -22.90 1.45 -6.89
C ASP A 50 -21.44 1.93 -7.02
N ALA A 51 -20.65 1.83 -5.97
CA ALA A 51 -19.24 2.23 -5.97
C ALA A 51 -18.38 1.28 -6.82
N LEU A 52 -18.61 -0.03 -6.74
CA LEU A 52 -17.97 -1.05 -7.57
C LEU A 52 -18.31 -0.83 -9.05
N GLY A 53 -19.58 -0.57 -9.37
CA GLY A 53 -20.03 -0.27 -10.72
C GLY A 53 -19.31 0.95 -11.30
N ARG A 54 -19.19 2.04 -10.54
CA ARG A 54 -18.41 3.23 -10.95
C ARG A 54 -16.95 2.91 -11.19
N PHE A 55 -16.32 2.15 -10.30
CA PHE A 55 -14.92 1.77 -10.47
C PHE A 55 -14.70 0.93 -11.73
N LYS A 56 -15.54 -0.10 -11.94
CA LYS A 56 -15.53 -0.94 -13.17
C LYS A 56 -15.66 -0.10 -14.45
N SER A 57 -16.58 0.87 -14.45
CA SER A 57 -16.82 1.74 -15.60
C SER A 57 -15.60 2.60 -15.95
N ILE A 58 -15.04 3.28 -14.95
CA ILE A 58 -13.87 4.15 -15.16
C ILE A 58 -12.65 3.31 -15.57
N LEU A 59 -12.48 2.12 -14.98
CA LEU A 59 -11.39 1.21 -15.33
C LEU A 59 -11.48 0.76 -16.78
N ALA A 60 -12.68 0.38 -17.25
CA ALA A 60 -12.92 0.00 -18.64
C ALA A 60 -12.69 1.15 -19.61
N GLU A 61 -13.14 2.37 -19.26
CA GLU A 61 -12.90 3.57 -20.05
C GLU A 61 -11.40 3.85 -20.22
N ARG A 62 -10.63 3.82 -19.13
CA ARG A 62 -9.18 4.07 -19.18
C ARG A 62 -8.45 2.99 -19.98
N ARG A 63 -8.84 1.72 -19.83
CA ARG A 63 -8.31 0.63 -20.65
C ARG A 63 -8.56 0.85 -22.13
N ASN A 64 -9.78 1.23 -22.50
CA ASN A 64 -10.13 1.50 -23.89
C ASN A 64 -9.30 2.67 -24.45
N GLN A 65 -9.17 3.78 -23.71
CA GLN A 65 -8.36 4.93 -24.11
C GLN A 65 -6.88 4.53 -24.34
N ILE A 66 -6.29 3.76 -23.43
CA ILE A 66 -4.91 3.28 -23.58
C ILE A 66 -4.76 2.37 -24.81
N ASN A 67 -5.68 1.42 -25.00
CA ASN A 67 -5.64 0.47 -26.12
C ASN A 67 -5.85 1.16 -27.46
N SER A 68 -6.72 2.18 -27.52
CA SER A 68 -7.01 2.96 -28.73
C SER A 68 -5.99 4.08 -28.97
N ARG A 69 -5.02 4.27 -28.06
CA ARG A 69 -4.05 5.37 -28.09
C ARG A 69 -4.72 6.76 -28.13
N GLU A 70 -5.88 6.87 -27.53
CA GLU A 70 -6.58 8.14 -27.36
C GLU A 70 -5.89 9.01 -26.31
N PRO A 71 -5.97 10.35 -26.42
CA PRO A 71 -5.48 11.24 -25.40
C PRO A 71 -6.13 10.95 -24.04
N LEU A 72 -5.31 10.79 -23.01
CA LEU A 72 -5.79 10.67 -21.64
C LEU A 72 -6.18 12.08 -21.13
N PRO A 73 -7.24 12.18 -20.28
CA PRO A 73 -7.61 13.44 -19.68
C PRO A 73 -6.50 13.98 -18.77
N ASP A 74 -6.55 15.26 -18.44
CA ASP A 74 -5.71 15.84 -17.41
C ASP A 74 -5.84 15.03 -16.11
N LYS A 75 -4.71 14.68 -15.49
CA LYS A 75 -4.66 13.81 -14.30
C LYS A 75 -5.41 12.48 -14.49
N PRO A 76 -5.02 11.64 -15.44
CA PRO A 76 -5.81 10.48 -15.88
C PRO A 76 -6.08 9.46 -14.76
N GLY A 77 -5.21 9.40 -13.75
CA GLY A 77 -5.39 8.53 -12.59
C GLY A 77 -6.34 9.05 -11.53
N GLN A 78 -6.71 10.34 -11.55
CA GLN A 78 -7.49 10.93 -10.44
C GLN A 78 -8.89 10.35 -10.31
N ALA A 79 -9.64 10.24 -11.41
CA ALA A 79 -10.98 9.69 -11.39
C ALA A 79 -10.98 8.21 -10.97
N LEU A 80 -10.04 7.44 -11.50
CA LEU A 80 -9.85 6.04 -11.16
C LEU A 80 -9.47 5.87 -9.67
N TYR A 81 -8.60 6.73 -9.19
CA TYR A 81 -8.21 6.77 -7.79
C TYR A 81 -9.40 7.05 -6.85
N LEU A 82 -10.19 8.06 -7.14
CA LEU A 82 -11.35 8.42 -6.32
C LEU A 82 -12.41 7.31 -6.32
N ALA A 83 -12.67 6.70 -7.48
CA ALA A 83 -13.60 5.59 -7.58
C ALA A 83 -13.12 4.35 -6.81
N ARG A 84 -11.81 4.06 -6.84
CA ARG A 84 -11.20 3.00 -6.04
C ARG A 84 -11.34 3.26 -4.54
N VAL A 85 -11.06 4.48 -4.08
CA VAL A 85 -11.21 4.85 -2.67
C VAL A 85 -12.65 4.68 -2.21
N ASP A 86 -13.62 5.09 -3.04
CA ASP A 86 -15.04 4.97 -2.71
C ASP A 86 -15.47 3.49 -2.64
N MET A 87 -15.05 2.67 -3.60
CA MET A 87 -15.29 1.23 -3.60
C MET A 87 -14.74 0.55 -2.33
N ILE A 88 -13.50 0.84 -1.96
CA ILE A 88 -12.87 0.26 -0.76
C ILE A 88 -13.54 0.75 0.52
N SER A 89 -13.89 2.02 0.57
CA SER A 89 -14.58 2.61 1.73
C SER A 89 -15.96 1.97 1.93
N THR A 90 -16.73 1.81 0.84
CA THR A 90 -18.04 1.16 0.91
C THR A 90 -17.94 -0.33 1.20
N TYR A 91 -16.88 -1.01 0.73
CA TYR A 91 -16.62 -2.40 1.10
C TYR A 91 -16.35 -2.55 2.61
N LYS A 92 -15.60 -1.61 3.20
CA LYS A 92 -15.39 -1.61 4.65
C LYS A 92 -16.71 -1.41 5.41
N ASP A 93 -17.55 -0.43 5.00
CA ASP A 93 -18.86 -0.21 5.59
C ASP A 93 -19.73 -1.49 5.49
N LEU A 94 -19.64 -2.20 4.37
CA LEU A 94 -20.34 -3.46 4.15
C LEU A 94 -19.83 -4.56 5.10
N THR A 95 -18.52 -4.69 5.30
CA THR A 95 -17.95 -5.66 6.24
C THR A 95 -18.32 -5.37 7.68
N ASP A 96 -18.44 -4.10 8.05
CA ASP A 96 -18.87 -3.67 9.38
C ASP A 96 -20.36 -3.95 9.60
N ALA A 97 -21.22 -3.77 8.59
CA ALA A 97 -22.65 -4.00 8.65
C ALA A 97 -23.05 -5.49 8.58
N LEU A 98 -22.25 -6.29 7.86
CA LEU A 98 -22.47 -7.71 7.60
C LEU A 98 -21.20 -8.53 7.90
N PRO A 99 -20.76 -8.61 9.16
CA PRO A 99 -19.57 -9.37 9.52
C PRO A 99 -19.75 -10.85 9.22
N SER A 100 -18.75 -11.46 8.60
CA SER A 100 -18.78 -12.88 8.28
C SER A 100 -18.82 -13.74 9.53
N ARG A 101 -19.76 -14.67 9.57
CA ARG A 101 -19.82 -15.69 10.62
C ARG A 101 -18.76 -16.78 10.47
N ILE A 102 -18.07 -16.86 9.33
CA ILE A 102 -17.09 -17.90 9.03
C ILE A 102 -15.69 -17.51 9.55
N GLY A 103 -15.48 -16.25 9.92
CA GLY A 103 -14.30 -15.79 10.64
C GLY A 103 -12.98 -15.81 9.85
N ARG A 104 -12.97 -16.13 8.56
CA ARG A 104 -11.76 -16.07 7.72
C ARG A 104 -11.64 -14.69 7.11
N PRO A 105 -10.53 -13.98 7.34
CA PRO A 105 -10.26 -12.75 6.62
C PRO A 105 -10.10 -13.05 5.13
N ASN A 106 -10.56 -12.11 4.30
CA ASN A 106 -10.25 -12.18 2.87
C ASN A 106 -8.75 -11.87 2.64
N LYS A 107 -8.32 -11.90 1.38
CA LYS A 107 -6.91 -11.61 1.04
C LYS A 107 -6.47 -10.18 1.40
N PHE A 108 -7.37 -9.27 1.75
CA PHE A 108 -7.06 -7.91 2.23
C PHE A 108 -6.95 -7.82 3.76
N GLY A 109 -7.09 -8.94 4.48
CA GLY A 109 -7.05 -8.98 5.95
C GLY A 109 -8.34 -8.53 6.63
N LEU A 110 -9.42 -8.27 5.88
CA LEU A 110 -10.73 -7.95 6.44
C LEU A 110 -11.55 -9.22 6.65
N PRO A 111 -12.37 -9.27 7.72
CA PRO A 111 -13.35 -10.34 7.86
C PRO A 111 -14.23 -10.40 6.62
N PRO A 112 -14.43 -11.57 6.00
CA PRO A 112 -15.30 -11.67 4.85
C PRO A 112 -16.75 -11.41 5.31
N ALA A 113 -17.35 -10.40 4.74
CA ALA A 113 -18.76 -10.10 4.93
C ALA A 113 -19.56 -10.50 3.69
N TYR A 114 -19.65 -9.62 2.77
CA TYR A 114 -20.22 -9.81 1.45
C TYR A 114 -19.08 -9.79 0.46
N PHE A 115 -18.37 -10.90 0.33
CA PHE A 115 -17.22 -10.96 -0.55
C PHE A 115 -17.70 -10.97 -2.01
N ASP A 116 -17.40 -9.91 -2.73
CA ASP A 116 -17.48 -9.90 -4.17
C ASP A 116 -16.12 -10.35 -4.73
N ALA A 117 -16.07 -11.56 -5.27
CA ALA A 117 -14.88 -12.12 -5.87
C ALA A 117 -14.32 -11.26 -7.03
N ASP A 118 -15.13 -10.38 -7.60
CA ASP A 118 -14.73 -9.48 -8.69
C ASP A 118 -13.93 -8.26 -8.20
N ALA A 119 -14.07 -7.86 -6.95
CA ALA A 119 -13.36 -6.67 -6.44
C ALA A 119 -11.83 -6.85 -6.43
N GLU A 120 -11.34 -8.02 -6.09
CA GLU A 120 -9.91 -8.32 -6.02
C GLU A 120 -9.19 -8.24 -7.39
N PRO A 121 -9.69 -8.89 -8.44
CA PRO A 121 -9.12 -8.76 -9.78
C PRO A 121 -9.11 -7.32 -10.29
N LEU A 122 -10.14 -6.53 -9.97
CA LEU A 122 -10.22 -5.13 -10.37
C LEU A 122 -9.16 -4.26 -9.67
N VAL A 123 -8.85 -4.53 -8.41
CA VAL A 123 -7.76 -3.83 -7.70
C VAL A 123 -6.41 -4.21 -8.32
N ASP A 124 -6.20 -5.47 -8.67
CA ASP A 124 -4.99 -5.92 -9.36
C ASP A 124 -4.86 -5.28 -10.75
N GLU A 125 -5.96 -5.17 -11.50
CA GLU A 125 -6.00 -4.50 -12.80
C GLU A 125 -5.72 -3.00 -12.69
N TYR A 126 -6.31 -2.33 -11.70
CA TYR A 126 -5.99 -0.93 -11.39
C TYR A 126 -4.49 -0.74 -11.18
N SER A 127 -3.86 -1.62 -10.41
CA SER A 127 -2.42 -1.55 -10.16
C SER A 127 -1.58 -1.74 -11.44
N LYS A 128 -2.02 -2.61 -12.36
CA LYS A 128 -1.38 -2.80 -13.67
C LYS A 128 -1.51 -1.56 -14.55
N LEU A 129 -2.70 -0.96 -14.64
CA LEU A 129 -2.91 0.27 -15.40
C LEU A 129 -2.08 1.43 -14.87
N PHE A 130 -1.98 1.57 -13.56
CA PHE A 130 -1.09 2.56 -12.95
C PHE A 130 0.38 2.31 -13.35
N GLY A 131 0.82 1.06 -13.34
CA GLY A 131 2.18 0.72 -13.77
C GLY A 131 2.46 1.03 -15.25
N ILE A 132 1.46 0.92 -16.14
CA ILE A 132 1.59 1.32 -17.56
C ILE A 132 1.73 2.85 -17.67
N MET A 133 0.97 3.60 -16.88
CA MET A 133 0.99 5.08 -16.90
C MET A 133 2.25 5.67 -16.27
N GLU A 134 2.95 4.89 -15.45
CA GLU A 134 4.18 5.24 -14.75
C GLU A 134 5.40 4.54 -15.35
N ALA A 135 5.42 4.31 -16.65
CA ALA A 135 6.57 3.69 -17.31
C ALA A 135 7.86 4.46 -16.97
N PRO A 136 8.96 3.76 -16.68
CA PRO A 136 10.23 4.41 -16.39
C PRO A 136 10.69 5.23 -17.61
N PRO A 137 11.30 6.40 -17.40
CA PRO A 137 11.80 7.22 -18.50
C PRO A 137 12.95 6.52 -19.23
N ALA A 138 13.15 6.91 -20.48
CA ALA A 138 14.34 6.51 -21.22
C ALA A 138 15.60 6.95 -20.44
N GLY A 139 16.53 6.03 -20.20
CA GLY A 139 17.74 6.29 -19.42
C GLY A 139 17.65 5.94 -17.93
N ALA A 140 16.51 5.44 -17.44
CA ALA A 140 16.43 4.88 -16.11
C ALA A 140 17.41 3.70 -15.95
N GLN A 141 18.11 3.65 -14.84
CA GLN A 141 19.12 2.63 -14.58
C GLN A 141 18.65 1.66 -13.51
N ASP A 142 18.31 0.46 -13.96
CA ASP A 142 17.87 -0.61 -13.10
C ASP A 142 19.05 -1.33 -12.43
N SER A 143 18.81 -1.84 -11.25
CA SER A 143 19.68 -2.80 -10.57
C SER A 143 19.26 -4.24 -10.90
N ALA A 144 20.26 -5.13 -11.03
CA ALA A 144 20.00 -6.57 -11.12
C ALA A 144 19.58 -7.19 -9.78
N THR A 145 19.82 -6.49 -8.68
CA THR A 145 19.57 -6.98 -7.31
C THR A 145 18.82 -5.95 -6.45
N PRO A 146 17.65 -5.44 -6.92
CA PRO A 146 17.03 -4.26 -6.30
C PRO A 146 16.64 -4.47 -4.84
N PHE A 147 16.16 -5.65 -4.48
CA PHE A 147 15.74 -5.93 -3.11
C PHE A 147 16.94 -6.05 -2.17
N LYS A 148 18.04 -6.66 -2.67
CA LYS A 148 19.31 -6.74 -1.93
C LYS A 148 19.88 -5.35 -1.70
N ASP A 149 19.83 -4.47 -2.67
CA ASP A 149 20.33 -3.09 -2.59
C ASP A 149 19.62 -2.30 -1.49
N VAL A 150 18.30 -2.40 -1.42
CA VAL A 150 17.51 -1.75 -0.36
C VAL A 150 17.91 -2.26 1.02
N VAL A 151 18.04 -3.59 1.17
CA VAL A 151 18.38 -4.22 2.46
C VAL A 151 19.79 -3.85 2.89
N GLU A 152 20.79 -3.90 1.98
CA GLU A 152 22.18 -3.59 2.28
C GLU A 152 22.37 -2.10 2.64
N LEU A 153 21.80 -1.18 1.86
CA LEU A 153 21.87 0.25 2.15
C LEU A 153 21.22 0.59 3.49
N ALA A 154 20.02 0.07 3.75
CA ALA A 154 19.34 0.33 5.01
C ALA A 154 20.12 -0.22 6.21
N ALA A 155 20.68 -1.43 6.10
CA ALA A 155 21.48 -2.03 7.15
C ALA A 155 22.78 -1.24 7.40
N ALA A 156 23.45 -0.78 6.36
CA ALA A 156 24.65 0.04 6.47
C ALA A 156 24.37 1.41 7.14
N ILE A 157 23.29 2.08 6.72
CA ILE A 157 22.86 3.33 7.33
C ILE A 157 22.52 3.12 8.81
N ALA A 158 21.81 2.03 9.16
CA ALA A 158 21.45 1.71 10.52
C ALA A 158 22.66 1.49 11.41
N ARG A 159 23.67 0.73 10.92
CA ARG A 159 24.95 0.53 11.63
C ARG A 159 25.69 1.85 11.83
N ALA A 160 25.76 2.69 10.79
CA ALA A 160 26.38 4.01 10.90
C ALA A 160 25.64 4.94 11.90
N LYS A 161 24.37 4.65 12.19
CA LYS A 161 23.57 5.31 13.24
C LYS A 161 23.65 4.64 14.61
N GLY A 162 24.53 3.63 14.75
CA GLY A 162 24.81 2.98 16.03
C GLY A 162 23.93 1.77 16.36
N LEU A 163 23.16 1.22 15.41
CA LEU A 163 22.39 0.02 15.64
C LEU A 163 23.29 -1.22 15.58
N ASP A 164 22.97 -2.20 16.42
CA ASP A 164 23.57 -3.52 16.38
C ASP A 164 23.13 -4.34 15.15
N ALA A 165 23.61 -5.56 15.02
CA ALA A 165 23.29 -6.43 13.90
C ALA A 165 21.78 -6.72 13.78
N ALA A 166 21.09 -6.89 14.90
CA ALA A 166 19.64 -7.16 14.91
C ALA A 166 18.84 -5.93 14.48
N GLY A 167 19.23 -4.75 14.96
CA GLY A 167 18.63 -3.48 14.54
C GLY A 167 18.89 -3.17 13.07
N ALA A 168 20.10 -3.43 12.58
CA ALA A 168 20.44 -3.28 11.17
C ALA A 168 19.65 -4.25 10.26
N ASP A 169 19.47 -5.49 10.70
CA ASP A 169 18.65 -6.48 10.01
C ASP A 169 17.17 -6.04 9.93
N ALA A 170 16.62 -5.57 11.04
CA ALA A 170 15.26 -5.02 11.08
C ALA A 170 15.13 -3.78 10.17
N ALA A 171 16.15 -2.91 10.13
CA ALA A 171 16.16 -1.75 9.22
C ALA A 171 16.06 -2.17 7.76
N GLY A 172 16.82 -3.18 7.34
CA GLY A 172 16.78 -3.75 6.00
C GLY A 172 15.38 -4.27 5.64
N ARG A 173 14.80 -5.08 6.52
CA ARG A 173 13.46 -5.65 6.34
C ARG A 173 12.39 -4.58 6.22
N ILE A 174 12.37 -3.62 7.11
CA ILE A 174 11.39 -2.55 7.15
C ILE A 174 11.51 -1.65 5.91
N SER A 175 12.74 -1.33 5.49
CA SER A 175 12.99 -0.51 4.31
C SER A 175 12.59 -1.21 3.01
N LEU A 176 12.68 -2.53 2.95
CA LEU A 176 12.14 -3.28 1.83
C LEU A 176 10.60 -3.17 1.77
N GLY A 177 9.93 -3.18 2.92
CA GLY A 177 8.50 -2.89 3.01
C GLY A 177 8.15 -1.53 2.42
N LEU A 178 8.91 -0.49 2.74
CA LEU A 178 8.74 0.84 2.18
C LEU A 178 8.89 0.84 0.65
N PHE A 179 9.90 0.18 0.10
CA PHE A 179 10.06 0.08 -1.35
C PHE A 179 8.85 -0.57 -2.04
N PHE A 180 8.26 -1.60 -1.40
CA PHE A 180 7.02 -2.21 -1.90
C PHE A 180 5.80 -1.30 -1.70
N ALA A 181 5.72 -0.55 -0.61
CA ALA A 181 4.64 0.41 -0.39
C ALA A 181 4.61 1.46 -1.50
N GLU A 182 5.73 2.09 -1.78
CA GLU A 182 5.86 3.19 -2.73
C GLU A 182 5.70 2.75 -4.19
N THR A 183 6.37 1.71 -4.61
CA THR A 183 6.47 1.34 -6.03
C THR A 183 6.05 -0.10 -6.35
N ASN A 184 5.55 -0.84 -5.36
CA ASN A 184 5.25 -2.26 -5.49
C ASN A 184 6.48 -3.10 -5.89
N GLY A 185 7.67 -2.69 -5.43
CA GLY A 185 8.95 -3.33 -5.74
C GLY A 185 9.48 -3.04 -7.16
N LYS A 186 8.93 -2.03 -7.84
CA LYS A 186 9.41 -1.59 -9.15
C LYS A 186 10.48 -0.51 -9.00
N GLN A 187 11.50 -0.58 -9.84
CA GLN A 187 12.56 0.40 -9.90
C GLN A 187 12.16 1.60 -10.79
N ASN A 188 12.74 2.75 -10.50
CA ASN A 188 12.77 3.92 -11.40
C ASN A 188 11.40 4.43 -11.89
N VAL A 189 10.36 4.25 -11.09
CA VAL A 189 8.99 4.59 -11.45
C VAL A 189 8.76 6.09 -11.30
N GLY A 190 8.13 6.72 -12.30
CA GLY A 190 7.56 8.05 -12.19
C GLY A 190 6.26 8.03 -11.37
N ASN A 191 5.90 9.16 -10.77
CA ASN A 191 4.63 9.28 -10.07
C ASN A 191 3.56 9.83 -11.03
N ALA A 192 2.54 9.02 -11.34
CA ALA A 192 1.45 9.41 -12.25
C ALA A 192 0.61 10.60 -11.76
N ARG A 193 0.66 10.91 -10.46
CA ARG A 193 -0.08 12.03 -9.86
C ARG A 193 0.70 13.32 -9.84
N SER A 194 2.01 13.23 -9.91
CA SER A 194 2.90 14.36 -9.75
C SER A 194 4.23 14.07 -10.43
N ASN A 195 4.64 14.91 -11.38
CA ASN A 195 5.99 14.82 -11.94
C ASN A 195 7.09 15.19 -10.92
N THR A 196 6.72 15.45 -9.67
CA THR A 196 7.63 15.89 -8.62
C THR A 196 8.31 14.70 -7.93
N TYR A 197 7.53 13.65 -7.60
CA TYR A 197 8.02 12.47 -6.91
C TYR A 197 8.41 11.39 -7.91
N LYS A 198 9.60 10.81 -7.76
CA LYS A 198 10.18 9.86 -8.72
C LYS A 198 11.08 8.82 -8.03
N GLY A 199 11.39 7.79 -8.79
CA GLY A 199 12.33 6.75 -8.40
C GLY A 199 11.77 5.72 -7.44
N SER A 200 12.65 4.86 -6.97
CA SER A 200 12.30 3.66 -6.19
C SER A 200 11.62 3.95 -4.85
N LEU A 201 11.89 5.09 -4.24
CA LEU A 201 11.27 5.54 -2.97
C LEU A 201 10.42 6.81 -3.14
N GLN A 202 10.06 7.17 -4.36
CA GLN A 202 9.16 8.29 -4.67
C GLN A 202 9.57 9.60 -3.96
N THR A 203 10.82 10.02 -4.15
CA THR A 203 11.36 11.23 -3.55
C THR A 203 11.18 12.48 -4.42
N GLY A 204 10.95 13.63 -3.77
CA GLY A 204 10.96 14.93 -4.43
C GLY A 204 12.39 15.48 -4.62
N PRO A 205 12.58 16.54 -5.47
CA PRO A 205 13.93 17.08 -5.77
C PRO A 205 14.64 17.66 -4.54
N SER A 206 13.90 18.24 -3.60
CA SER A 206 14.47 18.78 -2.36
C SER A 206 14.85 17.68 -1.38
N GLU A 207 14.05 16.63 -1.35
CA GLU A 207 14.25 15.44 -0.53
C GLU A 207 15.49 14.67 -0.98
N ASP A 208 15.63 14.47 -2.27
CA ASP A 208 16.79 13.85 -2.90
C ASP A 208 18.10 14.62 -2.58
N ARG A 209 18.11 15.94 -2.74
CA ARG A 209 19.28 16.76 -2.38
C ARG A 209 19.63 16.69 -0.90
N LEU A 210 18.63 16.67 -0.02
CA LEU A 210 18.83 16.52 1.43
C LEU A 210 19.38 15.14 1.75
N GLY A 211 18.86 14.10 1.12
CA GLY A 211 19.33 12.73 1.24
C GLY A 211 20.81 12.60 0.88
N ARG A 212 21.23 13.11 -0.26
CA ARG A 212 22.64 13.15 -0.68
C ARG A 212 23.55 13.87 0.32
N LYS A 213 23.14 15.04 0.81
CA LYS A 213 23.89 15.74 1.83
C LYS A 213 24.07 14.94 3.12
N ARG A 214 23.02 14.28 3.56
CA ARG A 214 23.04 13.42 4.75
C ARG A 214 23.88 12.16 4.53
N TRP A 215 23.81 11.58 3.34
CA TRP A 215 24.66 10.45 2.96
C TRP A 215 26.14 10.81 3.03
N ALA A 216 26.54 11.94 2.44
CA ALA A 216 27.91 12.41 2.48
C ALA A 216 28.45 12.55 3.93
N ALA A 217 27.59 12.93 4.88
CA ALA A 217 27.97 13.06 6.28
C ALA A 217 28.21 11.73 7.00
N ILE A 218 27.53 10.63 6.62
CA ILE A 218 27.70 9.32 7.27
C ILE A 218 28.63 8.37 6.46
N ARG A 219 28.88 8.68 5.20
CA ARG A 219 29.72 7.87 4.30
C ARG A 219 31.08 7.47 4.89
N PRO A 220 31.84 8.35 5.59
CA PRO A 220 33.10 7.96 6.24
C PRO A 220 32.93 6.88 7.32
N ALA A 221 31.83 6.94 8.07
CA ALA A 221 31.55 5.91 9.08
C ALA A 221 31.24 4.55 8.42
N ILE A 222 30.50 4.55 7.31
CA ILE A 222 30.22 3.33 6.54
C ILE A 222 31.52 2.76 5.94
N ALA A 223 32.39 3.62 5.37
CA ALA A 223 33.66 3.20 4.80
C ALA A 223 34.56 2.46 5.80
N ALA A 224 34.45 2.80 7.08
CA ALA A 224 35.25 2.17 8.13
C ALA A 224 34.88 0.68 8.38
N PHE A 225 33.65 0.27 8.12
CA PHE A 225 33.23 -1.12 8.32
C PHE A 225 32.79 -1.82 7.03
N ASP A 226 32.46 -1.10 5.96
CA ASP A 226 32.04 -1.66 4.67
C ASP A 226 32.59 -0.82 3.50
N PRO A 227 33.90 -0.93 3.22
CA PRO A 227 34.53 -0.22 2.09
C PRO A 227 34.02 -0.70 0.72
N GLN A 228 33.50 -1.95 0.63
CA GLN A 228 32.98 -2.49 -0.62
C GLN A 228 31.65 -1.83 -1.00
N LEU A 229 30.79 -1.56 -0.03
CA LEU A 229 29.55 -0.81 -0.27
C LEU A 229 29.86 0.61 -0.77
N ILE A 230 30.89 1.26 -0.22
CA ILE A 230 31.32 2.57 -0.68
C ILE A 230 31.90 2.53 -2.11
N ALA A 231 32.69 1.52 -2.43
CA ALA A 231 33.18 1.35 -3.80
C ALA A 231 32.05 1.11 -4.81
N ARG A 232 31.00 0.41 -4.37
CA ARG A 232 29.78 0.25 -5.17
C ARG A 232 29.03 1.58 -5.31
N ASP A 233 28.88 2.34 -4.23
CA ASP A 233 28.24 3.66 -4.24
C ASP A 233 28.93 4.61 -5.23
N ASP A 234 30.27 4.66 -5.25
CA ASP A 234 31.03 5.46 -6.21
C ASP A 234 30.77 5.05 -7.66
N LYS A 235 30.64 3.76 -7.91
CA LYS A 235 30.32 3.25 -9.24
C LYS A 235 28.91 3.62 -9.67
N GLU A 236 27.94 3.52 -8.78
CA GLU A 236 26.55 3.89 -9.10
C GLU A 236 26.36 5.39 -9.21
N GLU A 237 27.08 6.20 -8.42
CA GLU A 237 27.12 7.65 -8.56
C GLU A 237 27.70 8.06 -9.92
N ALA A 238 28.79 7.42 -10.34
CA ALA A 238 29.41 7.65 -11.65
C ALA A 238 28.48 7.22 -12.81
N ARG A 239 27.69 6.16 -12.62
CA ARG A 239 26.68 5.73 -13.61
C ARG A 239 25.51 6.70 -13.69
N ALA A 240 25.06 7.25 -12.57
CA ALA A 240 24.00 8.26 -12.56
C ALA A 240 24.46 9.54 -13.29
N GLY A 241 25.74 9.92 -13.15
CA GLY A 241 26.34 11.05 -13.85
C GLY A 241 25.54 12.35 -13.66
N ASP A 242 25.25 13.05 -14.75
CA ASP A 242 24.48 14.29 -14.75
C ASP A 242 22.95 14.06 -14.84
N HIS A 243 22.51 12.79 -14.88
CA HIS A 243 21.08 12.47 -14.91
C HIS A 243 20.40 12.73 -13.55
N ASP A 244 19.09 12.75 -13.55
CA ASP A 244 18.31 12.82 -12.33
C ASP A 244 18.54 11.53 -11.49
N HIS A 245 19.26 11.66 -10.38
CA HIS A 245 19.69 10.55 -9.51
C HIS A 245 18.53 9.67 -9.01
N ARG A 246 17.33 10.22 -9.03
CA ARG A 246 16.12 9.46 -8.66
C ARG A 246 15.75 8.37 -9.67
N TYR A 247 16.34 8.39 -10.86
CA TYR A 247 16.19 7.36 -11.90
C TYR A 247 17.33 6.34 -11.96
N ASN A 248 18.31 6.42 -11.08
CA ASN A 248 19.20 5.31 -10.77
C ASN A 248 18.69 4.65 -9.47
N HIS A 249 18.45 3.33 -9.51
CA HIS A 249 17.86 2.62 -8.38
C HIS A 249 18.65 2.78 -7.08
N TRP A 250 19.98 2.62 -7.16
CA TRP A 250 20.86 2.69 -5.99
C TRP A 250 20.81 4.08 -5.33
N THR A 251 21.05 5.13 -6.11
CA THR A 251 21.06 6.50 -5.58
C THR A 251 19.68 6.94 -5.09
N ALA A 252 18.60 6.54 -5.79
CA ALA A 252 17.24 6.81 -5.35
C ALA A 252 16.89 6.16 -4.00
N VAL A 253 17.32 4.92 -3.79
CA VAL A 253 17.13 4.20 -2.51
C VAL A 253 17.98 4.85 -1.42
N ARG A 254 19.26 5.05 -1.67
CA ARG A 254 20.22 5.69 -0.75
C ARG A 254 19.70 7.04 -0.26
N ASP A 255 19.36 7.92 -1.19
CA ASP A 255 18.99 9.30 -0.89
C ASP A 255 17.59 9.37 -0.25
N GLY A 256 16.66 8.52 -0.69
CA GLY A 256 15.35 8.39 -0.08
C GLY A 256 15.41 7.92 1.37
N LEU A 257 16.18 6.87 1.65
CA LEU A 257 16.39 6.39 3.02
C LEU A 257 17.06 7.44 3.90
N MET A 258 18.03 8.15 3.38
CA MET A 258 18.73 9.21 4.11
C MET A 258 17.86 10.44 4.37
N ASN A 259 16.88 10.73 3.51
CA ASN A 259 15.98 11.85 3.72
C ASN A 259 14.98 11.61 4.86
N ALA A 260 14.12 10.61 4.72
CA ALA A 260 12.97 10.45 5.62
C ALA A 260 13.23 9.51 6.79
N HIS A 261 14.02 8.46 6.59
CA HIS A 261 14.03 7.29 7.47
C HIS A 261 15.29 7.18 8.32
N ALA A 262 16.42 7.72 7.89
CA ALA A 262 17.68 7.58 8.63
C ALA A 262 17.65 8.18 10.05
N GLU A 263 16.83 9.21 10.31
CA GLU A 263 16.64 9.75 11.66
C GLU A 263 15.79 8.87 12.57
N LEU A 264 15.09 7.89 11.99
CA LEU A 264 14.20 6.98 12.69
C LEU A 264 14.84 5.63 12.97
N PHE A 265 15.92 5.31 12.27
CA PHE A 265 16.64 4.07 12.50
C PHE A 265 17.04 3.87 13.97
N PRO A 266 17.51 4.88 14.73
CA PRO A 266 17.75 4.72 16.16
C PRO A 266 16.56 4.25 16.99
N GLN A 267 15.33 4.43 16.47
CA GLN A 267 14.10 4.02 17.16
C GLN A 267 13.66 2.59 16.79
N ILE A 268 14.29 1.95 15.81
CA ILE A 268 13.96 0.58 15.37
C ILE A 268 13.93 -0.43 16.53
N PRO A 269 14.87 -0.44 17.48
CA PRO A 269 14.79 -1.37 18.61
C PRO A 269 13.51 -1.19 19.44
N SER A 270 13.06 0.05 19.66
CA SER A 270 11.81 0.34 20.36
C SER A 270 10.59 -0.09 19.52
N ILE A 271 10.62 0.14 18.22
CA ILE A 271 9.56 -0.25 17.28
C ILE A 271 9.39 -1.78 17.29
N VAL A 272 10.47 -2.52 17.11
CA VAL A 272 10.47 -4.01 17.11
C VAL A 272 10.04 -4.57 18.48
N LYS A 273 10.41 -3.90 19.57
CA LYS A 273 9.94 -4.27 20.91
C LYS A 273 8.43 -4.09 21.06
N THR A 274 7.86 -3.03 20.51
CA THR A 274 6.44 -2.68 20.65
C THR A 274 5.57 -3.42 19.64
N LEU A 275 5.98 -3.48 18.39
CA LEU A 275 5.26 -4.13 17.30
C LEU A 275 5.93 -5.47 16.98
N LYS A 276 5.24 -6.57 17.32
CA LYS A 276 5.78 -7.92 17.09
C LYS A 276 5.60 -8.41 15.66
N ASP A 277 4.53 -7.94 15.00
CA ASP A 277 4.28 -8.27 13.60
C ASP A 277 5.18 -7.43 12.68
N PRO A 278 6.00 -8.06 11.82
CA PRO A 278 6.81 -7.36 10.84
C PRO A 278 6.01 -6.47 9.88
N ILE A 279 4.78 -6.84 9.55
CA ILE A 279 3.89 -6.05 8.69
C ILE A 279 3.49 -4.74 9.40
N ASP A 280 3.17 -4.80 10.68
CA ASP A 280 2.89 -3.61 11.48
C ASP A 280 4.11 -2.69 11.62
N GLN A 281 5.32 -3.25 11.68
CA GLN A 281 6.56 -2.47 11.65
C GLN A 281 6.71 -1.71 10.31
N MET A 282 6.42 -2.37 9.19
CA MET A 282 6.45 -1.76 7.85
C MET A 282 5.36 -0.67 7.71
N LYS A 283 4.14 -0.91 8.20
CA LYS A 283 3.07 0.10 8.23
C LYS A 283 3.46 1.35 9.01
N LEU A 284 4.10 1.17 10.16
CA LEU A 284 4.56 2.30 10.96
C LEU A 284 5.59 3.14 10.21
N PHE A 285 6.53 2.50 9.50
CA PHE A 285 7.52 3.23 8.69
C PHE A 285 6.89 4.00 7.54
N GLU A 286 5.89 3.45 6.89
CA GLU A 286 5.10 4.17 5.89
C GLU A 286 4.36 5.36 6.51
N LEU A 287 3.79 5.21 7.72
CA LEU A 287 3.16 6.31 8.45
C LEU A 287 4.12 7.43 8.80
N ILE A 288 5.38 7.13 9.08
CA ILE A 288 6.41 8.12 9.35
C ILE A 288 6.64 9.00 8.11
N GLN A 289 6.59 8.44 6.91
CA GLN A 289 6.70 9.22 5.68
C GLN A 289 5.45 10.09 5.44
N ILE A 290 4.28 9.55 5.74
CA ILE A 290 2.99 10.19 5.43
C ILE A 290 2.61 11.25 6.47
N VAL A 291 2.78 10.95 7.76
CA VAL A 291 2.41 11.81 8.89
C VAL A 291 3.56 11.85 9.94
N PRO A 292 4.71 12.45 9.60
CA PRO A 292 5.94 12.33 10.38
C PRO A 292 5.80 12.86 11.82
N THR A 293 5.19 14.02 12.01
CA THR A 293 5.09 14.65 13.33
C THR A 293 4.24 13.85 14.31
N PRO A 294 2.99 13.47 13.99
CA PRO A 294 2.20 12.61 14.87
C PRO A 294 2.85 11.28 15.18
N THR A 295 3.50 10.67 14.17
CA THR A 295 4.14 9.36 14.37
C THR A 295 5.31 9.43 15.32
N ARG A 296 6.14 10.47 15.22
CA ARG A 296 7.22 10.73 16.20
C ARG A 296 6.66 10.97 17.59
N SER A 297 5.59 11.76 17.70
CA SER A 297 4.94 12.02 19.01
C SER A 297 4.40 10.73 19.62
N ALA A 298 3.79 9.87 18.82
CA ALA A 298 3.29 8.57 19.26
C ALA A 298 4.42 7.64 19.72
N LEU A 299 5.52 7.57 18.98
CA LEU A 299 6.71 6.79 19.38
C LEU A 299 7.30 7.30 20.70
N ASN A 300 7.40 8.62 20.88
CA ASN A 300 7.97 9.23 22.07
C ASN A 300 7.05 9.13 23.29
N SER A 301 5.74 8.92 23.11
CA SER A 301 4.78 8.80 24.21
C SER A 301 4.92 7.50 25.01
N GLY A 302 5.56 6.48 24.46
CA GLY A 302 5.59 5.13 25.03
C GLY A 302 4.28 4.34 24.85
N HIS A 303 3.24 4.95 24.32
CA HIS A 303 1.90 4.37 24.09
C HIS A 303 1.52 4.45 22.61
N LEU A 304 2.41 3.94 21.74
CA LEU A 304 2.30 4.10 20.29
C LEU A 304 0.91 3.78 19.74
N LEU A 305 0.35 2.63 20.08
CA LEU A 305 -0.88 2.14 19.46
C LEU A 305 -2.13 2.85 19.96
N GLU A 306 -2.11 3.31 21.21
CA GLU A 306 -3.18 4.05 21.88
C GLU A 306 -3.11 5.56 21.62
N TYR A 307 -1.96 6.04 21.11
CA TYR A 307 -1.79 7.46 20.82
C TYR A 307 -2.84 7.93 19.83
N ARG A 308 -3.56 9.00 20.18
CA ARG A 308 -4.70 9.49 19.41
C ARG A 308 -4.35 10.74 18.63
N ILE A 309 -4.61 10.72 17.34
CA ILE A 309 -4.56 11.90 16.46
C ILE A 309 -5.93 12.55 16.45
N SER A 310 -5.99 13.85 16.74
CA SER A 310 -7.21 14.67 16.71
C SER A 310 -7.05 15.98 15.93
N ASP A 311 -5.86 16.27 15.38
CA ASP A 311 -5.67 17.45 14.52
C ASP A 311 -6.60 17.36 13.29
N PRO A 312 -7.51 18.34 13.08
CA PRO A 312 -8.49 18.26 11.99
C PRO A 312 -7.85 18.22 10.61
N ARG A 313 -6.67 18.83 10.41
CA ARG A 313 -5.96 18.85 9.13
C ARG A 313 -5.36 17.49 8.83
N ILE A 314 -4.75 16.87 9.84
CA ILE A 314 -4.18 15.53 9.72
C ILE A 314 -5.31 14.51 9.51
N MET A 315 -6.38 14.57 10.30
CA MET A 315 -7.53 13.68 10.12
C MET A 315 -8.19 13.83 8.75
N ARG A 316 -8.29 15.06 8.22
CA ARG A 316 -8.76 15.28 6.84
C ARG A 316 -7.83 14.65 5.82
N TYR A 317 -6.51 14.80 5.99
CA TYR A 317 -5.52 14.20 5.11
C TYR A 317 -5.60 12.67 5.13
N LEU A 318 -5.64 12.04 6.30
CA LEU A 318 -5.76 10.59 6.45
C LEU A 318 -7.04 10.06 5.78
N ARG A 319 -8.19 10.73 5.98
CA ARG A 319 -9.47 10.33 5.38
C ARG A 319 -9.49 10.43 3.84
N ASN A 320 -8.76 11.39 3.30
CA ASN A 320 -8.72 11.65 1.86
C ASN A 320 -7.59 10.89 1.14
N ASN A 321 -6.69 10.26 1.88
CA ASN A 321 -5.60 9.49 1.32
C ASN A 321 -6.03 8.03 1.13
N SER A 322 -5.88 7.52 -0.10
CA SER A 322 -6.30 6.16 -0.48
C SER A 322 -5.54 5.03 0.21
N ILE A 323 -4.43 5.36 0.88
CA ILE A 323 -3.70 4.39 1.69
C ILE A 323 -4.57 3.92 2.87
N PHE A 324 -5.43 4.81 3.37
CA PHE A 324 -6.28 4.57 4.53
C PHE A 324 -7.71 4.27 4.09
N ALA A 325 -8.14 3.04 4.28
CA ALA A 325 -9.51 2.63 3.96
C ALA A 325 -10.48 2.94 5.12
N PHE A 326 -10.63 4.23 5.44
CA PHE A 326 -11.67 4.66 6.36
C PHE A 326 -13.04 4.55 5.67
N GLY A 327 -13.99 3.86 6.33
CA GLY A 327 -15.36 3.75 5.86
C GLY A 327 -16.13 5.08 5.88
N LYS A 328 -17.38 5.08 5.35
CA LYS A 328 -18.23 6.30 5.36
C LYS A 328 -18.51 6.81 6.77
N ALA A 329 -18.76 5.92 7.72
CA ALA A 329 -18.93 6.26 9.14
C ALA A 329 -17.67 6.95 9.70
N ASP A 330 -16.49 6.50 9.28
CA ASP A 330 -15.21 7.05 9.71
C ASP A 330 -14.87 8.39 9.03
N ARG A 331 -15.52 8.75 7.91
CA ARG A 331 -15.31 10.05 7.25
C ARG A 331 -15.75 11.25 8.11
N ALA A 332 -16.67 11.03 9.04
CA ALA A 332 -17.07 12.01 10.04
C ALA A 332 -16.18 11.98 11.29
N ARG A 333 -15.29 11.01 11.41
CA ARG A 333 -14.44 10.81 12.58
C ARG A 333 -13.48 11.97 12.73
N THR A 334 -13.44 12.55 13.92
CA THR A 334 -12.57 13.70 14.28
C THR A 334 -11.25 13.27 14.90
N SER A 335 -11.12 11.99 15.28
CA SER A 335 -9.88 11.45 15.86
C SER A 335 -9.74 9.96 15.57
N ALA A 336 -8.50 9.46 15.54
CA ALA A 336 -8.20 8.04 15.44
C ALA A 336 -6.95 7.70 16.27
N THR A 337 -6.89 6.48 16.82
CA THR A 337 -5.67 5.93 17.41
C THR A 337 -4.73 5.44 16.33
N PHE A 338 -3.43 5.30 16.65
CA PHE A 338 -2.47 4.71 15.71
C PHE A 338 -2.85 3.28 15.34
N ARG A 339 -3.42 2.50 16.26
CA ARG A 339 -3.95 1.16 15.95
C ARG A 339 -4.99 1.24 14.84
N GLU A 340 -6.01 2.08 14.99
CA GLU A 340 -7.07 2.26 14.00
C GLU A 340 -6.53 2.74 12.64
N ILE A 341 -5.51 3.60 12.64
CA ILE A 341 -4.87 4.08 11.41
C ILE A 341 -4.10 2.94 10.72
N MET A 342 -3.30 2.17 11.46
CA MET A 342 -2.55 1.04 10.92
C MET A 342 -3.49 -0.06 10.40
N ASP A 343 -4.58 -0.33 11.10
CA ASP A 343 -5.59 -1.30 10.66
C ASP A 343 -6.27 -0.86 9.37
N SER A 344 -6.45 0.47 9.17
CA SER A 344 -7.00 1.01 7.93
C SER A 344 -6.05 0.89 6.72
N MET A 345 -4.78 0.59 6.93
CA MET A 345 -3.76 0.38 5.87
C MET A 345 -3.79 -1.04 5.29
N TRP A 346 -4.86 -1.78 5.43
CA TRP A 346 -4.96 -3.17 5.01
C TRP A 346 -4.67 -3.42 3.51
N LEU A 347 -4.85 -2.41 2.65
CA LEU A 347 -4.49 -2.48 1.22
C LEU A 347 -3.00 -2.72 0.99
N PHE A 348 -2.17 -2.36 1.96
CA PHE A 348 -0.72 -2.56 1.89
C PHE A 348 -0.30 -3.96 2.37
N ASN A 349 -1.16 -4.71 3.05
CA ASN A 349 -0.79 -6.01 3.62
C ASN A 349 -0.13 -6.90 2.57
N LYS A 350 -0.73 -7.05 1.37
CA LYS A 350 -0.12 -7.85 0.30
C LYS A 350 1.24 -7.35 -0.17
N LYS A 351 1.43 -6.05 -0.22
CA LYS A 351 2.71 -5.46 -0.59
C LYS A 351 3.76 -5.80 0.47
N PHE A 352 3.40 -5.69 1.74
CA PHE A 352 4.29 -6.01 2.86
C PHE A 352 4.54 -7.51 3.01
N GLU A 353 3.54 -8.36 2.76
CA GLU A 353 3.72 -9.82 2.68
C GLU A 353 4.71 -10.20 1.59
N ARG A 354 4.63 -9.58 0.41
CA ARG A 354 5.61 -9.78 -0.67
C ARG A 354 7.00 -9.29 -0.29
N ALA A 355 7.10 -8.10 0.32
CA ALA A 355 8.37 -7.59 0.81
C ALA A 355 9.02 -8.53 1.84
N LEU A 356 8.22 -9.10 2.73
CA LEU A 356 8.69 -10.07 3.72
C LEU A 356 9.16 -11.36 3.05
N ALA A 357 8.41 -11.89 2.08
CA ALA A 357 8.82 -13.09 1.34
C ALA A 357 10.13 -12.89 0.58
N GLU A 358 10.32 -11.73 -0.08
CA GLU A 358 11.58 -11.38 -0.74
C GLU A 358 12.73 -11.22 0.26
N TYR A 359 12.45 -10.62 1.42
CA TYR A 359 13.46 -10.51 2.48
C TYR A 359 13.90 -11.87 3.00
N ASP A 360 12.96 -12.79 3.26
CA ASP A 360 13.23 -14.14 3.73
C ASP A 360 14.01 -14.94 2.68
N ALA A 361 13.70 -14.78 1.40
CA ALA A 361 14.45 -15.40 0.30
C ALA A 361 15.90 -14.90 0.26
N LEU A 362 16.13 -13.59 0.49
CA LEU A 362 17.50 -13.04 0.58
C LEU A 362 18.30 -13.59 1.76
N LYS A 363 17.63 -14.01 2.84
CA LYS A 363 18.25 -14.59 4.04
C LYS A 363 18.38 -16.12 3.97
N GLY A 364 17.90 -16.76 2.91
CA GLY A 364 17.92 -18.21 2.75
C GLY A 364 16.97 -18.94 3.71
N LYS A 365 15.85 -18.32 4.03
CA LYS A 365 14.81 -18.84 4.93
C LYS A 365 13.63 -19.39 4.16
#